data_8e265759f986c676dcff2cee80abf428
#
_entry.id   8e265759f986c676dcff2cee80abf428
#
_cell.length_a   1.000
_cell.length_b   1.000
_cell.length_c   1.000
_cell.angle_alpha   90.00
_cell.angle_beta   90.00
_cell.angle_gamma   90.00
#
_symmetry.space_group_name_H-M   'P 1'
#
loop_
_entity.id
_entity.type
_entity.pdbx_description
1 polymer ?
#
loop_
_entity_poly.entity_id
_entity_poly.type
_entity_poly.pdbx_seq_one_letter_code
_entity_poly.pdbx_strand_id
1 'polypeptide(L)'
;PKYNYFGYMKIHENKLYTCNGGMWDTRKPASIQVLDIDKDEWTAYSNEGIGQKYGIRYYDILTLDVDPRDSRHVMAGMSAGLFEFYDGELVKYYNNENSPISFVDGLEGHVNYQMVTSLLYSKTGDLYVANSESINNILLKLDSNNNWTEIDKFNPTEGNENLKFMSIDSENKLW
;
A
#
# COMPACT_ATOMS: atom_id res chain seq x y z
N PRO A 1 -1.84 19.18 -10.22
CA PRO A 1 -1.23 18.37 -9.16
C PRO A 1 -0.13 19.14 -8.42
N LYS A 2 0.12 18.77 -7.17
CA LYS A 2 1.24 19.31 -6.38
C LYS A 2 2.59 18.80 -6.88
N TYR A 3 2.60 17.55 -7.36
CA TYR A 3 3.78 16.89 -7.91
C TYR A 3 3.48 16.38 -9.32
N ASN A 4 4.48 16.24 -10.16
CA ASN A 4 4.35 15.86 -11.57
C ASN A 4 4.96 14.49 -11.91
N TYR A 5 5.06 13.59 -10.93
CA TYR A 5 5.50 12.21 -11.14
C TYR A 5 4.45 11.24 -10.57
N PHE A 6 4.11 10.23 -11.37
CA PHE A 6 3.05 9.27 -11.13
C PHE A 6 3.57 7.87 -11.40
N GLY A 7 3.75 7.06 -10.36
CA GLY A 7 4.22 5.68 -10.46
C GLY A 7 3.09 4.67 -10.52
N TYR A 8 1.99 4.94 -9.82
CA TYR A 8 0.81 4.10 -9.79
C TYR A 8 -0.46 4.95 -9.79
N MET A 9 -1.50 4.45 -10.44
CA MET A 9 -2.77 5.15 -10.59
C MET A 9 -3.95 4.19 -10.40
N LYS A 10 -4.99 4.65 -9.72
CA LYS A 10 -6.24 3.93 -9.52
C LYS A 10 -7.41 4.88 -9.75
N ILE A 11 -8.38 4.46 -10.54
CA ILE A 11 -9.67 5.15 -10.64
C ILE A 11 -10.65 4.45 -9.71
N HIS A 12 -11.29 5.22 -8.85
CA HIS A 12 -12.40 4.76 -8.03
C HIS A 12 -13.49 5.83 -8.04
N GLU A 13 -14.72 5.42 -8.37
CA GLU A 13 -15.81 6.35 -8.67
C GLU A 13 -15.37 7.40 -9.71
N ASN A 14 -15.56 8.68 -9.41
CA ASN A 14 -15.16 9.79 -10.28
C ASN A 14 -13.87 10.48 -9.82
N LYS A 15 -12.95 9.73 -9.21
CA LYS A 15 -11.67 10.22 -8.72
C LYS A 15 -10.51 9.39 -9.27
N LEU A 16 -9.43 10.07 -9.64
CA LEU A 16 -8.16 9.46 -9.98
C LEU A 16 -7.20 9.62 -8.79
N TYR A 17 -6.85 8.52 -8.16
CA TYR A 17 -5.84 8.45 -7.10
C TYR A 17 -4.50 8.12 -7.72
N THR A 18 -3.45 8.84 -7.31
CA THR A 18 -2.09 8.62 -7.83
C THR A 18 -1.09 8.60 -6.68
N CYS A 19 -0.04 7.81 -6.84
CA CYS A 19 1.12 7.90 -5.98
C CYS A 19 2.42 7.88 -6.79
N ASN A 20 3.51 8.24 -6.14
CA ASN A 20 4.77 8.55 -6.82
C ASN A 20 5.72 7.37 -7.00
N GLY A 21 5.31 6.17 -6.64
CA GLY A 21 6.12 4.96 -6.54
C GLY A 21 7.26 4.79 -7.54
N GLY A 22 8.26 4.10 -7.11
CA GLY A 22 9.46 3.81 -7.87
C GLY A 22 10.36 2.93 -7.04
N MET A 23 10.07 1.64 -6.96
CA MET A 23 10.92 0.71 -6.24
C MET A 23 12.30 0.65 -6.88
N TRP A 24 13.33 0.90 -6.08
CA TRP A 24 14.74 0.88 -6.50
C TRP A 24 15.15 1.96 -7.52
N ASP A 25 14.27 2.90 -7.81
CA ASP A 25 14.55 4.07 -8.67
C ASP A 25 14.95 5.30 -7.84
N THR A 26 15.02 6.45 -8.47
CA THR A 26 15.28 7.72 -7.78
C THR A 26 14.25 7.98 -6.71
N ARG A 27 14.69 8.01 -5.45
CA ARG A 27 13.83 8.24 -4.29
C ARG A 27 13.08 9.56 -4.40
N LYS A 28 11.77 9.50 -4.27
CA LYS A 28 10.87 10.67 -4.28
C LYS A 28 10.17 10.81 -2.94
N PRO A 29 9.93 12.02 -2.45
CA PRO A 29 9.08 12.22 -1.28
C PRO A 29 7.73 11.55 -1.48
N ALA A 30 7.30 10.74 -0.52
CA ALA A 30 6.04 10.02 -0.60
C ALA A 30 4.86 10.99 -0.77
N SER A 31 4.00 10.70 -1.74
CA SER A 31 2.84 11.55 -2.03
C SER A 31 1.67 10.73 -2.57
N ILE A 32 0.48 11.04 -2.07
CA ILE A 32 -0.79 10.63 -2.68
C ILE A 32 -1.46 11.89 -3.18
N GLN A 33 -1.93 11.88 -4.40
CA GLN A 33 -2.67 12.97 -5.00
C GLN A 33 -3.96 12.43 -5.61
N VAL A 34 -5.03 13.21 -5.49
CA VAL A 34 -6.36 12.83 -5.95
C VAL A 34 -6.90 13.92 -6.85
N LEU A 35 -7.29 13.55 -8.08
CA LEU A 35 -8.04 14.39 -8.99
C LEU A 35 -9.53 14.07 -8.84
N ASP A 36 -10.33 15.04 -8.50
CA ASP A 36 -11.78 15.03 -8.73
C ASP A 36 -12.02 15.32 -10.20
N ILE A 37 -12.44 14.29 -10.97
CA ILE A 37 -12.53 14.37 -12.42
C ILE A 37 -13.62 15.34 -12.88
N ASP A 38 -14.73 15.43 -12.14
CA ASP A 38 -15.83 16.34 -12.49
C ASP A 38 -15.47 17.80 -12.26
N LYS A 39 -14.69 18.07 -11.22
CA LYS A 39 -14.32 19.45 -10.85
C LYS A 39 -13.01 19.90 -11.49
N ASP A 40 -12.23 18.97 -12.05
CA ASP A 40 -10.84 19.21 -12.49
C ASP A 40 -9.95 19.79 -11.36
N GLU A 41 -10.18 19.30 -10.13
CA GLU A 41 -9.49 19.79 -8.94
C GLU A 41 -8.58 18.71 -8.36
N TRP A 42 -7.31 19.11 -8.10
CA TRP A 42 -6.33 18.26 -7.46
C TRP A 42 -6.21 18.57 -5.96
N THR A 43 -6.22 17.53 -5.16
CA THR A 43 -5.84 17.56 -3.74
C THR A 43 -4.62 16.68 -3.51
N ALA A 44 -3.86 16.96 -2.45
CA ALA A 44 -2.74 16.11 -2.03
C ALA A 44 -2.93 15.77 -0.55
N TYR A 45 -2.69 14.51 -0.19
CA TYR A 45 -2.75 14.06 1.19
C TYR A 45 -1.64 14.70 2.02
N SER A 46 -1.91 14.88 3.30
CA SER A 46 -0.93 15.35 4.27
C SER A 46 0.22 14.32 4.39
N ASN A 47 1.46 14.80 4.25
CA ASN A 47 2.66 13.96 4.32
C ASN A 47 3.73 14.53 5.25
N GLU A 48 3.44 15.66 5.90
CA GLU A 48 4.40 16.35 6.76
C GLU A 48 4.65 15.57 8.05
N GLY A 49 5.92 15.43 8.41
CA GLY A 49 6.34 14.84 9.69
C GLY A 49 6.16 13.32 9.81
N ILE A 50 5.57 12.62 8.83
CA ILE A 50 5.31 11.17 8.93
C ILE A 50 6.62 10.40 9.12
N GLY A 51 7.64 10.68 8.31
CA GLY A 51 8.94 10.01 8.42
C GLY A 51 9.60 10.24 9.77
N GLN A 52 9.53 11.47 10.30
CA GLN A 52 10.07 11.82 11.61
C GLN A 52 9.30 11.14 12.75
N LYS A 53 7.97 11.13 12.67
CA LYS A 53 7.08 10.53 13.69
C LYS A 53 7.36 9.04 13.90
N TYR A 54 7.64 8.31 12.81
CA TYR A 54 7.82 6.86 12.84
C TYR A 54 9.28 6.39 12.68
N GLY A 55 10.23 7.32 12.56
CA GLY A 55 11.66 6.99 12.41
C GLY A 55 12.00 6.28 11.09
N ILE A 56 11.22 6.53 10.03
CA ILE A 56 11.34 5.86 8.73
C ILE A 56 11.70 6.84 7.61
N ARG A 57 12.16 6.29 6.49
CA ARG A 57 12.28 7.02 5.23
C ARG A 57 10.93 7.03 4.54
N TYR A 58 10.19 8.12 4.64
CA TYR A 58 8.89 8.28 4.00
C TYR A 58 9.06 8.72 2.54
N TYR A 59 9.45 7.74 1.68
CA TYR A 59 9.66 7.90 0.25
C TYR A 59 8.92 6.81 -0.52
N ASP A 60 8.59 7.09 -1.78
CA ASP A 60 8.16 6.11 -2.77
C ASP A 60 6.98 5.24 -2.33
N ILE A 61 5.78 5.80 -2.32
CA ILE A 61 4.56 4.99 -2.23
C ILE A 61 4.47 4.16 -3.51
N LEU A 62 4.56 2.84 -3.38
CA LEU A 62 4.65 1.89 -4.50
C LEU A 62 3.28 1.56 -5.08
N THR A 63 2.27 1.53 -4.22
CA THR A 63 0.91 1.10 -4.54
C THR A 63 -0.08 1.77 -3.61
N LEU A 64 -1.31 1.88 -4.06
CA LEU A 64 -2.45 2.25 -3.22
C LEU A 64 -3.71 1.52 -3.67
N ASP A 65 -4.65 1.39 -2.77
CA ASP A 65 -6.02 1.03 -3.13
C ASP A 65 -7.04 1.77 -2.25
N VAL A 66 -8.25 1.89 -2.75
CA VAL A 66 -9.36 2.63 -2.12
C VAL A 66 -10.41 1.63 -1.66
N ASP A 67 -10.88 1.78 -0.43
CA ASP A 67 -11.97 0.94 0.08
C ASP A 67 -13.22 1.13 -0.80
N PRO A 68 -13.74 0.08 -1.44
CA PRO A 68 -14.89 0.21 -2.33
C PRO A 68 -16.19 0.64 -1.61
N ARG A 69 -16.19 0.67 -0.29
CA ARG A 69 -17.35 1.06 0.53
C ARG A 69 -17.26 2.51 1.03
N ASP A 70 -16.06 3.09 1.05
CA ASP A 70 -15.82 4.48 1.48
C ASP A 70 -14.59 5.07 0.76
N SER A 71 -14.83 5.91 -0.23
CA SER A 71 -13.78 6.54 -1.05
C SER A 71 -12.84 7.48 -0.28
N ARG A 72 -13.13 7.78 1.00
CA ARG A 72 -12.22 8.54 1.88
C ARG A 72 -11.16 7.65 2.52
N HIS A 73 -11.37 6.31 2.52
CA HIS A 73 -10.48 5.33 3.12
C HIS A 73 -9.51 4.78 2.06
N VAL A 74 -8.25 5.11 2.20
CA VAL A 74 -7.19 4.76 1.25
C VAL A 74 -6.05 4.07 1.97
N MET A 75 -5.63 2.92 1.43
CA MET A 75 -4.45 2.21 1.88
C MET A 75 -3.30 2.43 0.91
N ALA A 76 -2.08 2.62 1.43
CA ALA A 76 -0.89 2.87 0.62
C ALA A 76 0.28 2.01 1.10
N GLY A 77 0.89 1.29 0.16
CA GLY A 77 2.05 0.43 0.41
C GLY A 77 3.35 1.08 -0.04
N MET A 78 4.41 0.88 0.75
CA MET A 78 5.75 1.34 0.43
C MET A 78 6.82 0.40 0.98
N SER A 79 8.09 0.74 0.82
CA SER A 79 9.21 -0.05 1.34
C SER A 79 9.24 -0.15 2.86
N ALA A 80 8.59 0.75 3.57
CA ALA A 80 8.60 0.80 5.04
C ALA A 80 7.29 0.26 5.67
N GLY A 81 6.42 -0.42 4.91
CA GLY A 81 5.18 -0.99 5.43
C GLY A 81 3.92 -0.45 4.76
N LEU A 82 2.80 -0.48 5.48
CA LEU A 82 1.47 -0.13 5.01
C LEU A 82 0.90 1.05 5.81
N PHE A 83 0.31 2.00 5.10
CA PHE A 83 -0.22 3.25 5.65
C PHE A 83 -1.70 3.37 5.35
N GLU A 84 -2.48 3.70 6.36
CA GLU A 84 -3.92 3.88 6.29
C GLU A 84 -4.25 5.37 6.39
N PHE A 85 -4.94 5.88 5.37
CA PHE A 85 -5.40 7.26 5.31
C PHE A 85 -6.92 7.30 5.36
N TYR A 86 -7.44 8.29 6.07
CA TYR A 86 -8.85 8.61 6.07
C TYR A 86 -9.03 10.09 5.83
N ASP A 87 -9.81 10.44 4.81
CA ASP A 87 -10.06 11.83 4.38
C ASP A 87 -8.77 12.65 4.14
N GLY A 88 -7.75 11.97 3.60
CA GLY A 88 -6.45 12.56 3.27
C GLY A 88 -5.44 12.65 4.42
N GLU A 89 -5.84 12.28 5.65
CA GLU A 89 -4.97 12.30 6.83
C GLU A 89 -4.52 10.88 7.21
N LEU A 90 -3.26 10.73 7.63
CA LEU A 90 -2.74 9.46 8.11
C LEU A 90 -3.35 9.09 9.46
N VAL A 91 -4.08 7.97 9.50
CA VAL A 91 -4.74 7.47 10.72
C VAL A 91 -4.00 6.28 11.35
N LYS A 92 -3.31 5.45 10.55
CA LYS A 92 -2.57 4.30 11.06
C LYS A 92 -1.38 3.92 10.18
N TYR A 93 -0.36 3.37 10.81
CA TYR A 93 0.81 2.77 10.19
C TYR A 93 0.96 1.34 10.67
N TYR A 94 1.04 0.40 9.72
CA TYR A 94 1.24 -1.02 9.97
C TYR A 94 2.64 -1.44 9.57
N ASN A 95 3.29 -2.14 10.49
CA ASN A 95 4.63 -2.66 10.36
C ASN A 95 4.76 -4.01 11.10
N ASN A 96 5.95 -4.54 11.24
CA ASN A 96 6.22 -5.80 11.93
C ASN A 96 5.88 -5.79 13.44
N GLU A 97 5.68 -4.64 14.06
CA GLU A 97 5.36 -4.53 15.49
C GLU A 97 3.86 -4.68 15.77
N ASN A 98 3.02 -4.41 14.79
CA ASN A 98 1.57 -4.35 14.98
C ASN A 98 0.74 -5.07 13.89
N SER A 99 1.41 -5.80 13.01
CA SER A 99 0.82 -6.58 11.92
C SER A 99 1.71 -7.76 11.53
N PRO A 100 1.25 -8.71 10.72
CA PRO A 100 2.09 -9.79 10.18
C PRO A 100 3.04 -9.34 9.06
N ILE A 101 3.05 -8.05 8.70
CA ILE A 101 4.04 -7.51 7.75
C ILE A 101 5.43 -7.74 8.34
N SER A 102 6.31 -8.37 7.56
CA SER A 102 7.65 -8.69 8.01
C SER A 102 8.73 -8.06 7.13
N PHE A 103 9.95 -8.15 7.60
CA PHE A 103 11.12 -7.62 6.90
C PHE A 103 11.41 -8.40 5.62
N VAL A 104 12.08 -7.74 4.69
CA VAL A 104 12.75 -8.39 3.56
C VAL A 104 13.79 -9.38 4.09
N ASP A 105 13.87 -10.54 3.48
CA ASP A 105 14.84 -11.58 3.83
C ASP A 105 16.28 -11.04 3.80
N GLY A 106 17.03 -11.29 4.87
CA GLY A 106 18.39 -10.76 5.07
C GLY A 106 18.47 -9.28 5.45
N LEU A 107 17.32 -8.61 5.68
CA LEU A 107 17.27 -7.21 6.12
C LEU A 107 16.46 -7.03 7.43
N GLU A 108 16.47 -8.06 8.28
CA GLU A 108 15.76 -8.07 9.56
C GLU A 108 16.23 -6.90 10.46
N GLY A 109 15.27 -6.23 11.09
CA GLY A 109 15.51 -5.05 11.93
C GLY A 109 15.68 -3.73 11.17
N HIS A 110 15.71 -3.76 9.86
CA HIS A 110 15.75 -2.56 9.05
C HIS A 110 14.33 -2.03 8.76
N VAL A 111 13.84 -1.12 9.59
CA VAL A 111 12.47 -0.56 9.54
C VAL A 111 12.02 -0.01 8.17
N ASN A 112 12.97 0.28 7.27
CA ASN A 112 12.67 0.78 5.92
C ASN A 112 12.54 -0.35 4.87
N TYR A 113 12.61 -1.62 5.28
CA TYR A 113 12.54 -2.77 4.39
C TYR A 113 11.49 -3.77 4.86
N GLN A 114 10.23 -3.36 4.79
CA GLN A 114 9.01 -4.13 5.05
C GLN A 114 8.10 -3.92 3.83
N MET A 115 8.52 -4.48 2.70
CA MET A 115 8.06 -4.13 1.37
C MET A 115 6.58 -4.47 1.14
N VAL A 116 5.74 -3.46 1.00
CA VAL A 116 4.35 -3.62 0.53
C VAL A 116 4.25 -3.11 -0.90
N THR A 117 4.18 -4.04 -1.85
CA THR A 117 4.33 -3.76 -3.28
C THR A 117 3.04 -3.82 -4.08
N SER A 118 2.01 -4.47 -3.55
CA SER A 118 0.69 -4.51 -4.18
C SER A 118 -0.42 -4.53 -3.13
N LEU A 119 -1.50 -3.86 -3.42
CA LEU A 119 -2.71 -3.79 -2.60
C LEU A 119 -3.93 -4.05 -3.47
N LEU A 120 -4.92 -4.74 -2.92
CA LEU A 120 -6.18 -4.99 -3.60
C LEU A 120 -7.32 -5.14 -2.60
N TYR A 121 -8.28 -4.25 -2.64
CA TYR A 121 -9.55 -4.44 -1.94
C TYR A 121 -10.48 -5.40 -2.69
N SER A 122 -11.07 -6.32 -1.95
CA SER A 122 -12.25 -7.06 -2.41
C SER A 122 -13.49 -6.15 -2.40
N LYS A 123 -14.54 -6.56 -3.08
CA LYS A 123 -15.83 -5.83 -3.07
C LYS A 123 -16.46 -5.76 -1.67
N THR A 124 -16.09 -6.68 -0.78
CA THR A 124 -16.57 -6.76 0.60
C THR A 124 -15.73 -5.96 1.58
N GLY A 125 -14.64 -5.33 1.11
CA GLY A 125 -13.76 -4.50 1.92
C GLY A 125 -12.65 -5.26 2.64
N ASP A 126 -12.38 -6.51 2.28
CA ASP A 126 -11.15 -7.18 2.69
C ASP A 126 -10.00 -6.65 1.86
N LEU A 127 -8.90 -6.29 2.48
CA LEU A 127 -7.69 -5.84 1.80
C LEU A 127 -6.67 -6.99 1.70
N TYR A 128 -6.27 -7.30 0.48
CA TYR A 128 -5.13 -8.16 0.21
C TYR A 128 -3.86 -7.32 0.12
N VAL A 129 -2.80 -7.80 0.76
CA VAL A 129 -1.53 -7.08 0.91
C VAL A 129 -0.39 -8.00 0.48
N ALA A 130 0.37 -7.59 -0.52
CA ALA A 130 1.60 -8.27 -0.91
C ALA A 130 2.77 -7.69 -0.12
N ASN A 131 3.28 -8.47 0.84
CA ASN A 131 4.51 -8.19 1.58
C ASN A 131 5.67 -8.90 0.89
N SER A 132 6.15 -8.31 -0.21
CA SER A 132 7.14 -8.92 -1.09
C SER A 132 8.50 -9.09 -0.45
N GLU A 133 9.26 -10.08 -0.94
CA GLU A 133 10.60 -10.43 -0.46
C GLU A 133 10.66 -10.73 1.05
N SER A 134 9.52 -11.01 1.65
CA SER A 134 9.37 -11.24 3.09
C SER A 134 9.98 -12.58 3.51
N ILE A 135 10.56 -12.60 4.72
CA ILE A 135 11.02 -13.85 5.37
C ILE A 135 9.87 -14.78 5.79
N ASN A 136 8.65 -14.28 5.80
CA ASN A 136 7.42 -14.99 6.15
C ASN A 136 6.48 -15.09 4.94
N ASN A 137 5.18 -15.25 5.20
CA ASN A 137 4.19 -15.26 4.13
C ASN A 137 4.12 -13.92 3.40
N ILE A 138 4.20 -13.98 2.08
CA ILE A 138 4.20 -12.80 1.22
C ILE A 138 2.80 -12.29 0.87
N LEU A 139 1.76 -13.07 1.10
CA LEU A 139 0.38 -12.67 0.87
C LEU A 139 -0.42 -12.66 2.17
N LEU A 140 -0.89 -11.49 2.52
CA LEU A 140 -1.63 -11.21 3.74
C LEU A 140 -3.03 -10.70 3.40
N LYS A 141 -3.96 -10.88 4.32
CA LYS A 141 -5.31 -10.31 4.24
C LYS A 141 -5.64 -9.57 5.54
N LEU A 142 -6.12 -8.34 5.42
CA LEU A 142 -6.75 -7.57 6.49
C LEU A 142 -8.25 -7.54 6.21
N ASP A 143 -9.05 -8.15 7.09
CA ASP A 143 -10.50 -8.15 6.94
C ASP A 143 -11.15 -6.81 7.38
N SER A 144 -12.42 -6.66 7.06
CA SER A 144 -13.20 -5.46 7.42
C SER A 144 -13.39 -5.23 8.93
N ASN A 145 -13.00 -6.21 9.77
CA ASN A 145 -12.99 -6.10 11.23
C ASN A 145 -11.58 -5.85 11.79
N ASN A 146 -10.61 -5.53 10.93
CA ASN A 146 -9.21 -5.32 11.26
C ASN A 146 -8.48 -6.57 11.78
N ASN A 147 -8.92 -7.77 11.40
CA ASN A 147 -8.19 -9.00 11.68
C ASN A 147 -7.26 -9.36 10.53
N TRP A 148 -6.02 -9.67 10.85
CA TRP A 148 -5.04 -10.16 9.90
C TRP A 148 -5.10 -11.67 9.73
N THR A 149 -4.91 -12.12 8.50
CA THR A 149 -4.75 -13.54 8.13
C THR A 149 -3.59 -13.67 7.16
N GLU A 150 -2.71 -14.63 7.40
CA GLU A 150 -1.66 -15.04 6.48
C GLU A 150 -2.23 -16.07 5.50
N ILE A 151 -1.91 -15.94 4.21
CA ILE A 151 -2.41 -16.85 3.17
C ILE A 151 -1.32 -17.85 2.81
N ASP A 152 -1.26 -18.96 3.56
CA ASP A 152 -0.20 -19.98 3.53
C ASP A 152 0.03 -20.64 2.17
N LYS A 153 -0.96 -20.61 1.28
CA LYS A 153 -0.87 -21.27 -0.03
C LYS A 153 0.01 -20.55 -1.03
N PHE A 154 0.49 -19.37 -0.65
CA PHE A 154 1.30 -18.53 -1.51
C PHE A 154 2.68 -18.29 -0.88
N ASN A 155 3.37 -19.37 -0.55
CA ASN A 155 4.75 -19.29 -0.08
C ASN A 155 5.65 -19.85 -1.19
N PRO A 156 6.30 -18.99 -2.00
CA PRO A 156 7.23 -19.47 -3.01
C PRO A 156 8.40 -20.18 -2.32
N THR A 157 8.66 -21.43 -2.72
CA THR A 157 9.72 -22.25 -2.14
C THR A 157 11.12 -21.85 -2.58
N GLU A 158 11.23 -20.94 -3.53
CA GLU A 158 12.52 -20.48 -4.06
C GLU A 158 12.42 -19.01 -4.48
N GLY A 159 13.19 -18.16 -3.81
CA GLY A 159 13.53 -16.81 -4.28
C GLY A 159 12.70 -15.66 -3.73
N ASN A 160 13.27 -14.48 -3.88
CA ASN A 160 12.70 -13.20 -3.50
C ASN A 160 11.61 -12.79 -4.49
N GLU A 161 10.39 -13.25 -4.27
CA GLU A 161 9.29 -13.00 -5.18
C GLU A 161 8.63 -11.63 -4.91
N ASN A 162 8.61 -10.80 -5.93
CA ASN A 162 7.92 -9.54 -5.96
C ASN A 162 6.53 -9.70 -6.57
N LEU A 163 5.49 -9.71 -5.74
CA LEU A 163 4.12 -9.58 -6.21
C LEU A 163 3.85 -8.13 -6.60
N LYS A 164 3.81 -7.86 -7.90
CA LYS A 164 3.63 -6.49 -8.42
C LYS A 164 2.18 -6.12 -8.64
N PHE A 165 1.35 -7.09 -8.97
CA PHE A 165 -0.04 -6.87 -9.31
C PHE A 165 -0.89 -8.01 -8.78
N MET A 166 -2.07 -7.65 -8.29
CA MET A 166 -3.14 -8.57 -7.92
C MET A 166 -4.42 -8.14 -8.61
N SER A 167 -5.28 -9.09 -8.93
CA SER A 167 -6.63 -8.82 -9.42
C SER A 167 -7.63 -9.79 -8.82
N ILE A 168 -8.90 -9.38 -8.76
CA ILE A 168 -10.03 -10.20 -8.31
C ILE A 168 -11.03 -10.30 -9.45
N ASP A 169 -11.45 -11.51 -9.77
CA ASP A 169 -12.50 -11.74 -10.76
C ASP A 169 -13.93 -11.58 -10.17
N SER A 170 -14.92 -11.80 -11.01
CA SER A 170 -16.34 -11.69 -10.60
C SER A 170 -16.76 -12.75 -9.59
N GLU A 171 -16.01 -13.85 -9.45
CA GLU A 171 -16.25 -14.95 -8.52
C GLU A 171 -15.47 -14.78 -7.21
N ASN A 172 -14.84 -13.62 -6.97
CA ASN A 172 -13.96 -13.32 -5.84
C ASN A 172 -12.69 -14.19 -5.79
N LYS A 173 -12.23 -14.69 -6.92
CA LYS A 173 -10.98 -15.41 -6.99
C LYS A 173 -9.84 -14.44 -7.21
N LEU A 174 -8.82 -14.52 -6.36
CA LEU A 174 -7.59 -13.73 -6.45
C LEU A 174 -6.64 -14.33 -7.50
N TRP A 175 -6.07 -13.44 -8.31
CA TRP A 175 -5.08 -13.76 -9.35
C TRP A 175 -3.81 -12.92 -9.14
#